data_d7e9148b92f8330d50a99f0776038d3a
#
_entry.id   d7e9148b92f8330d50a99f0776038d3a
#
_cell.length_a   1.000
_cell.length_b   1.000
_cell.length_c   1.000
_cell.angle_alpha   90.00
_cell.angle_beta   90.00
_cell.angle_gamma   90.00
#
_symmetry.space_group_name_H-M   'P 1'
#
loop_
_entity.id
_entity.type
_entity.pdbx_description
1 polymer ?
#
loop_
_entity_poly.entity_id
_entity_poly.type
_entity_poly.pdbx_seq_one_letter_code
_entity_poly.pdbx_strand_id
1 'polypeptide(L)'
;MYNNLLTELEKSTFSKYKRVIVWGFPIDTHTHSYIHAMWIKAFSVGFGKETHWLHDNKIPHDVDYNDSIFITEGYADNKIPVVASSVYFVHNAISPEKYLDKNVRLIEIRFNVNEIHDINNDFKLDDGTHYLTELSPHAKYEKLVSNKDLHASKRGGEIKLMDYECIYMYWATDLLPHEFNYDDINVQKENAIYYIGSPCRSINYPIFANACIKNGIQWVTSNPWNTPLSFEQNKQLMQRSILCPDFRPIGTQQDTALFGVKNGKNHLEIGYLPCRVLKAISYGQLGITDSIHVKKILGEHVLYADNMETLFASSMTERVNYPRIRKAMEYVQHNHTYVNRAIELIRALCQ
;
A
#
# COMPACT_ATOMS: atom_id res chain seq x y z
N MET A 1 -11.06 1.17 -19.14
CA MET A 1 -10.81 -0.27 -19.34
C MET A 1 -11.53 -1.09 -18.26
N TYR A 2 -11.50 -0.72 -16.98
CA TYR A 2 -12.07 -1.49 -15.87
C TYR A 2 -13.41 -0.95 -15.33
N ASN A 3 -14.07 -0.02 -16.03
CA ASN A 3 -15.39 0.51 -15.63
C ASN A 3 -16.49 -0.56 -15.51
N ASN A 4 -16.33 -1.69 -16.21
CA ASN A 4 -17.24 -2.83 -16.09
C ASN A 4 -17.16 -3.56 -14.74
N LEU A 5 -16.13 -3.31 -13.94
CA LEU A 5 -15.99 -3.84 -12.59
C LEU A 5 -16.76 -3.02 -11.54
N LEU A 6 -17.29 -1.85 -11.94
CA LEU A 6 -18.08 -0.97 -11.10
C LEU A 6 -19.57 -1.23 -11.28
N THR A 7 -20.33 -1.18 -10.19
CA THR A 7 -21.80 -1.12 -10.22
C THR A 7 -22.30 0.21 -10.78
N GLU A 8 -23.56 0.31 -11.14
CA GLU A 8 -24.13 1.56 -11.64
C GLU A 8 -24.10 2.69 -10.61
N LEU A 9 -24.27 2.37 -9.32
CA LEU A 9 -24.14 3.35 -8.23
C LEU A 9 -22.70 3.87 -8.14
N GLU A 10 -21.70 2.96 -8.17
CA GLU A 10 -20.28 3.32 -8.15
C GLU A 10 -19.88 4.18 -9.34
N LYS A 11 -20.34 3.83 -10.55
CA LYS A 11 -20.14 4.65 -11.77
C LYS A 11 -20.76 6.04 -11.64
N SER A 12 -22.01 6.10 -11.18
CA SER A 12 -22.73 7.36 -10.99
C SER A 12 -22.04 8.24 -9.97
N THR A 13 -21.63 7.68 -8.83
CA THR A 13 -20.91 8.42 -7.78
C THR A 13 -19.54 8.89 -8.28
N PHE A 14 -18.77 8.01 -8.91
CA PHE A 14 -17.45 8.33 -9.44
C PHE A 14 -17.49 9.37 -10.58
N SER A 15 -18.57 9.38 -11.40
CA SER A 15 -18.73 10.33 -12.49
C SER A 15 -18.91 11.78 -12.05
N LYS A 16 -19.32 12.02 -10.80
CA LYS A 16 -19.42 13.36 -10.22
C LYS A 16 -18.07 14.06 -10.12
N TYR A 17 -17.00 13.28 -10.00
CA TYR A 17 -15.65 13.82 -9.93
C TYR A 17 -15.03 13.83 -11.33
N LYS A 18 -14.55 14.99 -11.77
CA LYS A 18 -14.00 15.19 -13.12
C LYS A 18 -12.59 14.59 -13.24
N ARG A 19 -11.80 14.68 -12.19
CA ARG A 19 -10.38 14.26 -12.18
C ARG A 19 -9.93 13.66 -10.88
N VAL A 20 -8.74 13.01 -10.93
CA VAL A 20 -8.03 12.53 -9.76
C VAL A 20 -6.69 13.26 -9.65
N ILE A 21 -6.43 13.83 -8.48
CA ILE A 21 -5.21 14.58 -8.19
C ILE A 21 -4.44 13.83 -7.12
N VAL A 22 -3.28 13.30 -7.50
CA VAL A 22 -2.34 12.72 -6.54
C VAL A 22 -1.40 13.82 -6.09
N TRP A 23 -1.47 14.15 -4.80
CA TRP A 23 -0.69 15.21 -4.20
C TRP A 23 0.29 14.64 -3.20
N GLY A 24 1.60 14.83 -3.42
CA GLY A 24 2.57 14.21 -2.53
C GLY A 24 4.02 14.49 -2.92
N PHE A 25 4.81 13.43 -2.97
CA PHE A 25 6.23 13.55 -3.28
C PHE A 25 6.49 13.69 -4.77
N PRO A 26 7.50 14.51 -5.17
CA PRO A 26 7.94 14.58 -6.57
C PRO A 26 8.40 13.20 -7.07
N ILE A 27 8.40 13.04 -8.40
CA ILE A 27 8.99 11.87 -9.07
C ILE A 27 10.48 11.79 -8.69
N ASP A 28 10.95 10.57 -8.46
CA ASP A 28 12.36 10.21 -8.21
C ASP A 28 12.97 10.78 -6.91
N THR A 29 12.18 11.34 -6.01
CA THR A 29 12.69 11.92 -4.76
C THR A 29 12.32 11.15 -3.50
N HIS A 30 11.40 10.20 -3.58
CA HIS A 30 10.91 9.46 -2.43
C HIS A 30 10.48 8.04 -2.79
N THR A 31 10.58 7.11 -1.83
CA THR A 31 10.14 5.72 -2.04
C THR A 31 8.64 5.60 -2.32
N HIS A 32 7.83 6.58 -1.89
CA HIS A 32 6.41 6.64 -2.19
C HIS A 32 6.09 7.17 -3.60
N SER A 33 7.06 7.68 -4.33
CA SER A 33 6.81 8.20 -5.69
C SER A 33 6.22 7.14 -6.63
N TYR A 34 6.62 5.87 -6.50
CA TYR A 34 6.02 4.80 -7.30
C TYR A 34 4.56 4.54 -6.91
N ILE A 35 4.17 4.73 -5.64
CA ILE A 35 2.78 4.62 -5.18
C ILE A 35 1.92 5.69 -5.87
N HIS A 36 2.42 6.92 -5.90
CA HIS A 36 1.75 8.03 -6.59
C HIS A 36 1.62 7.76 -8.09
N ALA A 37 2.68 7.27 -8.73
CA ALA A 37 2.64 6.86 -10.14
C ALA A 37 1.58 5.78 -10.40
N MET A 38 1.43 4.84 -9.48
CA MET A 38 0.46 3.76 -9.64
C MET A 38 -0.98 4.22 -9.44
N TRP A 39 -1.25 5.15 -8.53
CA TRP A 39 -2.56 5.79 -8.44
C TRP A 39 -2.91 6.53 -9.74
N ILE A 40 -1.98 7.33 -10.26
CA ILE A 40 -2.15 8.01 -11.56
C ILE A 40 -2.47 6.99 -12.65
N LYS A 41 -1.66 5.93 -12.78
CA LYS A 41 -1.81 4.89 -13.79
C LYS A 41 -3.15 4.15 -13.67
N ALA A 42 -3.56 3.77 -12.45
CA ALA A 42 -4.81 3.09 -12.22
C ALA A 42 -6.02 3.94 -12.66
N PHE A 43 -6.05 5.22 -12.29
CA PHE A 43 -7.17 6.08 -12.64
C PHE A 43 -7.14 6.54 -14.10
N SER A 44 -5.98 6.86 -14.67
CA SER A 44 -5.90 7.28 -16.07
C SER A 44 -6.09 6.13 -17.05
N VAL A 45 -5.23 5.10 -16.98
CA VAL A 45 -5.30 3.96 -17.89
C VAL A 45 -6.45 3.02 -17.53
N GLY A 46 -6.65 2.77 -16.23
CA GLY A 46 -7.68 1.85 -15.75
C GLY A 46 -9.09 2.36 -15.97
N PHE A 47 -9.37 3.60 -15.60
CA PHE A 47 -10.72 4.17 -15.58
C PHE A 47 -10.94 5.32 -16.57
N GLY A 48 -9.91 5.79 -17.28
CA GLY A 48 -10.00 6.87 -18.26
C GLY A 48 -10.27 8.24 -17.63
N LYS A 49 -9.89 8.43 -16.36
CA LYS A 49 -10.01 9.73 -15.69
C LYS A 49 -8.86 10.66 -16.03
N GLU A 50 -9.15 11.94 -16.13
CA GLU A 50 -8.12 12.98 -16.10
C GLU A 50 -7.35 12.85 -14.78
N THR A 51 -6.01 12.88 -14.83
CA THR A 51 -5.16 12.73 -13.65
C THR A 51 -4.04 13.76 -13.62
N HIS A 52 -3.72 14.26 -12.42
CA HIS A 52 -2.59 15.15 -12.20
C HIS A 52 -1.74 14.64 -11.05
N TRP A 53 -0.42 14.68 -11.22
CA TRP A 53 0.53 14.44 -10.14
C TRP A 53 1.19 15.75 -9.73
N LEU A 54 0.83 16.23 -8.54
CA LEU A 54 1.23 17.53 -8.02
C LEU A 54 1.93 17.37 -6.67
N HIS A 55 2.65 18.41 -6.26
CA HIS A 55 3.30 18.48 -4.96
C HIS A 55 3.49 19.94 -4.54
N ASP A 56 3.82 20.19 -3.27
CA ASP A 56 3.90 21.52 -2.66
C ASP A 56 4.84 22.52 -3.39
N ASN A 57 5.83 22.02 -4.13
CA ASN A 57 6.77 22.86 -4.89
C ASN A 57 6.40 23.01 -6.36
N LYS A 58 5.32 22.38 -6.83
CA LYS A 58 4.84 22.45 -8.21
C LYS A 58 3.32 22.54 -8.21
N ILE A 59 2.81 23.75 -8.07
CA ILE A 59 1.39 24.07 -8.07
C ILE A 59 1.09 24.81 -9.37
N PRO A 60 0.46 24.16 -10.36
CA PRO A 60 0.08 24.83 -11.60
C PRO A 60 -1.08 25.80 -11.35
N HIS A 61 -1.09 26.92 -12.09
CA HIS A 61 -2.12 27.95 -11.98
C HIS A 61 -3.38 27.64 -12.79
N ASP A 62 -3.30 26.69 -13.72
CA ASP A 62 -4.32 26.34 -14.71
C ASP A 62 -5.12 25.07 -14.39
N VAL A 63 -4.83 24.39 -13.27
CA VAL A 63 -5.58 23.23 -12.84
C VAL A 63 -6.81 23.65 -12.04
N ASP A 64 -7.98 23.23 -12.52
CA ASP A 64 -9.23 23.37 -11.77
C ASP A 64 -9.31 22.27 -10.70
N TYR A 65 -9.33 22.64 -9.43
CA TYR A 65 -9.38 21.74 -8.29
C TYR A 65 -10.79 21.33 -7.86
N ASN A 66 -11.83 21.90 -8.47
CA ASN A 66 -13.23 21.56 -8.17
C ASN A 66 -13.58 20.16 -8.67
N ASP A 67 -14.53 19.53 -7.99
CA ASP A 67 -15.07 18.20 -8.33
C ASP A 67 -13.96 17.18 -8.56
N SER A 68 -12.99 17.14 -7.65
CA SER A 68 -11.79 16.29 -7.76
C SER A 68 -11.71 15.27 -6.62
N ILE A 69 -11.13 14.12 -6.92
CA ILE A 69 -10.67 13.16 -5.91
C ILE A 69 -9.19 13.45 -5.65
N PHE A 70 -8.85 13.84 -4.44
CA PHE A 70 -7.47 13.98 -4.02
C PHE A 70 -7.00 12.71 -3.31
N ILE A 71 -5.78 12.26 -3.63
CA ILE A 71 -5.06 11.20 -2.93
C ILE A 71 -3.73 11.80 -2.49
N THR A 72 -3.48 11.84 -1.18
CA THR A 72 -2.34 12.57 -0.64
C THR A 72 -1.71 11.90 0.56
N GLU A 73 -0.48 12.30 0.86
CA GLU A 73 0.24 11.96 2.08
C GLU A 73 0.13 13.12 3.06
N GLY A 74 -0.35 12.86 4.29
CA GLY A 74 -0.66 13.89 5.27
C GLY A 74 0.53 14.70 5.81
N TYR A 75 1.76 14.36 5.42
CA TYR A 75 2.96 15.14 5.75
C TYR A 75 3.62 15.78 4.51
N ALA A 76 3.03 15.63 3.33
CA ALA A 76 3.50 16.20 2.07
C ALA A 76 2.41 17.05 1.38
N ASP A 77 1.46 17.57 2.15
CA ASP A 77 0.26 18.24 1.67
C ASP A 77 0.06 19.66 2.26
N ASN A 78 1.13 20.33 2.67
CA ASN A 78 1.02 21.64 3.35
C ASN A 78 0.36 22.71 2.47
N LYS A 79 0.59 22.67 1.16
CA LYS A 79 0.05 23.64 0.19
C LYS A 79 -1.10 23.09 -0.66
N ILE A 80 -1.64 21.91 -0.31
CA ILE A 80 -2.77 21.34 -1.03
C ILE A 80 -3.98 22.30 -0.98
N PRO A 81 -4.60 22.60 -2.13
CA PRO A 81 -5.83 23.39 -2.14
C PRO A 81 -6.99 22.57 -1.57
N VAL A 82 -7.72 23.14 -0.60
CA VAL A 82 -8.89 22.49 -0.01
C VAL A 82 -10.16 23.15 -0.56
N VAL A 83 -10.93 22.39 -1.34
CA VAL A 83 -12.08 22.82 -2.13
C VAL A 83 -13.33 22.04 -1.72
N ALA A 84 -14.43 22.74 -1.47
CA ALA A 84 -15.64 22.16 -0.89
C ALA A 84 -16.32 21.09 -1.78
N SER A 85 -16.18 21.18 -3.11
CA SER A 85 -16.76 20.20 -4.05
C SER A 85 -15.92 18.94 -4.25
N SER A 86 -14.77 18.84 -3.58
CA SER A 86 -13.81 17.74 -3.73
C SER A 86 -13.77 16.85 -2.50
N VAL A 87 -13.22 15.64 -2.66
CA VAL A 87 -13.01 14.67 -1.59
C VAL A 87 -11.52 14.36 -1.44
N TYR A 88 -11.10 14.12 -0.22
CA TYR A 88 -9.68 13.92 0.13
C TYR A 88 -9.46 12.56 0.77
N PHE A 89 -8.71 11.70 0.10
CA PHE A 89 -8.16 10.47 0.64
C PHE A 89 -6.74 10.76 1.15
N VAL A 90 -6.54 10.70 2.46
CA VAL A 90 -5.28 11.11 3.08
C VAL A 90 -4.63 9.94 3.81
N HIS A 91 -3.48 9.49 3.30
CA HIS A 91 -2.66 8.52 4.02
C HIS A 91 -1.92 9.22 5.17
N ASN A 92 -2.08 8.70 6.40
CA ASN A 92 -1.51 9.31 7.61
C ASN A 92 -1.89 10.79 7.78
N ALA A 93 -3.16 11.09 7.93
CA ALA A 93 -3.64 12.45 8.16
C ALA A 93 -3.01 13.05 9.44
N ILE A 94 -2.04 13.96 9.28
CA ILE A 94 -1.33 14.63 10.39
C ILE A 94 -2.11 15.85 10.88
N SER A 95 -2.77 16.55 9.96
CA SER A 95 -3.52 17.78 10.20
C SER A 95 -4.91 17.67 9.56
N PRO A 96 -5.78 16.78 10.06
CA PRO A 96 -7.11 16.58 9.49
C PRO A 96 -7.99 17.85 9.59
N GLU A 97 -7.78 18.70 10.58
CA GLU A 97 -8.50 19.94 10.80
C GLU A 97 -8.50 20.88 9.58
N LYS A 98 -7.43 20.91 8.80
CA LYS A 98 -7.37 21.78 7.61
C LYS A 98 -8.40 21.43 6.53
N TYR A 99 -8.86 20.18 6.50
CA TYR A 99 -9.94 19.71 5.62
C TYR A 99 -11.30 19.90 6.29
N LEU A 100 -11.37 19.49 7.51
CA LEU A 100 -12.60 19.39 8.28
C LEU A 100 -13.13 20.78 8.68
N ASP A 101 -12.28 21.76 8.97
CA ASP A 101 -12.68 23.15 9.23
C ASP A 101 -13.30 23.83 8.00
N LYS A 102 -13.05 23.31 6.80
CA LYS A 102 -13.68 23.74 5.54
C LYS A 102 -14.89 22.91 5.13
N ASN A 103 -15.31 22.00 6.00
CA ASN A 103 -16.45 21.10 5.79
C ASN A 103 -16.37 20.30 4.48
N VAL A 104 -15.16 19.81 4.15
CA VAL A 104 -14.92 18.91 3.03
C VAL A 104 -14.81 17.47 3.52
N ARG A 105 -15.21 16.52 2.69
CA ARG A 105 -15.12 15.10 3.03
C ARG A 105 -13.68 14.63 3.04
N LEU A 106 -13.23 14.13 4.20
CA LEU A 106 -11.93 13.54 4.44
C LEU A 106 -12.10 12.06 4.77
N ILE A 107 -11.40 11.19 4.04
CA ILE A 107 -11.32 9.75 4.32
C ILE A 107 -9.84 9.41 4.56
N GLU A 108 -9.49 8.98 5.76
CA GLU A 108 -8.11 8.57 6.05
C GLU A 108 -7.84 7.18 5.45
N ILE A 109 -6.70 7.02 4.75
CA ILE A 109 -6.24 5.72 4.26
C ILE A 109 -5.31 5.10 5.29
N ARG A 110 -5.57 3.85 5.67
CA ARG A 110 -4.75 3.05 6.60
C ARG A 110 -4.36 1.72 5.97
N PHE A 111 -3.07 1.39 6.07
CA PHE A 111 -2.50 0.18 5.47
C PHE A 111 -2.15 -0.90 6.50
N ASN A 112 -2.77 -0.87 7.67
CA ASN A 112 -2.51 -1.81 8.76
C ASN A 112 -3.55 -2.93 8.76
N VAL A 113 -3.09 -4.15 8.61
CA VAL A 113 -3.94 -5.33 8.44
C VAL A 113 -4.62 -5.75 9.74
N ASN A 114 -3.90 -5.70 10.86
CA ASN A 114 -4.45 -6.11 12.14
C ASN A 114 -5.59 -5.19 12.59
N GLU A 115 -5.55 -3.91 12.23
CA GLU A 115 -6.67 -3.02 12.50
C GLU A 115 -7.94 -3.47 11.75
N ILE A 116 -7.81 -4.09 10.57
CA ILE A 116 -8.95 -4.67 9.86
C ILE A 116 -9.54 -5.89 10.59
N HIS A 117 -8.70 -6.67 11.27
CA HIS A 117 -9.11 -7.88 11.98
C HIS A 117 -9.44 -7.64 13.44
N ASP A 118 -8.75 -6.71 14.11
CA ASP A 118 -8.92 -6.39 15.54
C ASP A 118 -10.08 -5.43 15.79
N ILE A 119 -10.52 -4.66 14.79
CA ILE A 119 -11.67 -3.74 14.91
C ILE A 119 -12.96 -4.46 15.35
N ASN A 120 -13.10 -5.74 15.05
CA ASN A 120 -14.27 -6.52 15.48
C ASN A 120 -14.34 -6.76 17.01
N ASN A 121 -13.26 -6.53 17.76
CA ASN A 121 -13.18 -6.91 19.17
C ASN A 121 -13.04 -5.75 20.17
N ASP A 122 -12.44 -4.62 19.81
CA ASP A 122 -12.01 -3.61 20.77
C ASP A 122 -12.69 -2.22 20.66
N PHE A 123 -13.45 -1.96 19.61
CA PHE A 123 -14.17 -0.69 19.41
C PHE A 123 -15.68 -0.87 19.39
N LYS A 124 -16.24 -1.39 20.48
CA LYS A 124 -17.65 -1.15 20.76
C LYS A 124 -17.75 0.25 21.37
N LEU A 125 -18.14 1.23 20.56
CA LEU A 125 -18.69 2.45 21.09
C LEU A 125 -20.07 2.10 21.68
N ASP A 126 -20.27 2.40 22.94
CA ASP A 126 -21.50 2.07 23.69
C ASP A 126 -22.76 2.78 23.15
N ASP A 127 -22.64 3.68 22.17
CA ASP A 127 -23.71 4.54 21.66
C ASP A 127 -24.20 4.22 20.23
N GLY A 128 -23.70 3.16 19.61
CA GLY A 128 -24.21 2.67 18.30
C GLY A 128 -23.90 3.54 17.09
N THR A 129 -22.92 4.46 17.18
CA THR A 129 -22.58 5.41 16.12
C THR A 129 -21.40 4.96 15.24
N HIS A 130 -20.97 3.72 15.40
CA HIS A 130 -19.88 3.12 14.63
C HIS A 130 -20.41 2.26 13.49
N TYR A 131 -20.04 2.58 12.27
CA TYR A 131 -20.38 1.83 11.06
C TYR A 131 -19.13 1.25 10.44
N LEU A 132 -19.09 -0.09 10.31
CA LEU A 132 -18.03 -0.81 9.61
C LEU A 132 -18.64 -1.53 8.41
N THR A 133 -18.15 -1.23 7.21
CA THR A 133 -18.61 -1.83 5.96
C THR A 133 -17.47 -2.55 5.28
N GLU A 134 -17.66 -3.81 4.92
CA GLU A 134 -16.73 -4.56 4.07
C GLU A 134 -16.90 -4.09 2.63
N LEU A 135 -15.85 -3.50 2.05
CA LEU A 135 -15.83 -3.04 0.65
C LEU A 135 -15.36 -4.15 -0.30
N SER A 136 -14.48 -5.01 0.20
CA SER A 136 -13.93 -6.18 -0.46
C SER A 136 -13.33 -7.12 0.60
N PRO A 137 -12.94 -8.36 0.26
CA PRO A 137 -12.19 -9.21 1.19
C PRO A 137 -10.86 -8.59 1.68
N HIS A 138 -10.42 -7.51 1.04
CA HIS A 138 -9.12 -6.86 1.28
C HIS A 138 -9.23 -5.40 1.71
N ALA A 139 -10.45 -4.88 1.89
CA ALA A 139 -10.66 -3.51 2.34
C ALA A 139 -11.95 -3.34 3.16
N LYS A 140 -11.88 -2.53 4.19
CA LYS A 140 -13.03 -2.14 5.02
C LYS A 140 -13.10 -0.62 5.13
N TYR A 141 -14.33 -0.12 5.16
CA TYR A 141 -14.62 1.28 5.42
C TYR A 141 -15.21 1.42 6.80
N GLU A 142 -14.77 2.42 7.52
CA GLU A 142 -15.23 2.75 8.86
C GLU A 142 -15.75 4.19 8.89
N LYS A 143 -16.93 4.38 9.46
CA LYS A 143 -17.48 5.68 9.76
C LYS A 143 -17.84 5.77 11.23
N LEU A 144 -17.28 6.76 11.90
CA LEU A 144 -17.56 7.09 13.27
C LEU A 144 -18.35 8.40 13.31
N VAL A 145 -19.59 8.30 13.72
CA VAL A 145 -20.52 9.43 13.88
C VAL A 145 -20.69 9.65 15.38
N SER A 146 -19.71 10.18 16.08
CA SER A 146 -19.83 10.39 17.50
C SER A 146 -19.07 11.61 18.02
N ASN A 147 -19.65 12.19 19.04
CA ASN A 147 -19.14 13.35 19.77
C ASN A 147 -18.06 13.01 20.80
N LYS A 148 -17.37 11.89 20.73
CA LYS A 148 -16.36 11.50 21.72
C LYS A 148 -14.96 11.44 21.13
N ASP A 149 -13.98 11.86 21.92
CA ASP A 149 -12.56 11.96 21.63
C ASP A 149 -11.96 10.67 21.05
N LEU A 150 -11.94 10.52 19.74
CA LEU A 150 -11.46 9.28 19.10
C LEU A 150 -10.01 9.35 18.63
N HIS A 151 -9.43 10.52 18.49
CA HIS A 151 -8.04 10.68 18.13
C HIS A 151 -7.36 11.83 18.87
N ALA A 152 -6.50 11.49 19.81
CA ALA A 152 -5.43 12.41 20.17
C ALA A 152 -4.58 12.63 18.91
N SER A 153 -4.39 13.87 18.49
CA SER A 153 -3.48 14.23 17.42
C SER A 153 -2.13 13.56 17.66
N LYS A 154 -1.54 13.01 16.63
CA LYS A 154 -0.17 12.43 16.67
C LYS A 154 0.87 13.45 17.17
N ARG A 155 0.51 14.72 17.28
CA ARG A 155 1.34 15.83 17.75
C ARG A 155 0.80 16.53 19.00
N GLY A 156 -0.14 15.92 19.74
CA GLY A 156 -0.60 16.41 21.05
C GLY A 156 -1.63 17.54 21.01
N GLY A 157 -2.35 17.74 19.90
CA GLY A 157 -3.50 18.67 19.84
C GLY A 157 -4.83 17.96 20.09
N GLU A 158 -5.79 18.65 20.70
CA GLU A 158 -7.18 18.21 20.77
C GLU A 158 -7.78 18.22 19.36
N ILE A 159 -8.38 17.09 18.94
CA ILE A 159 -9.17 17.03 17.72
C ILE A 159 -10.59 17.46 18.08
N LYS A 160 -11.08 18.50 17.39
CA LYS A 160 -12.50 18.83 17.41
C LYS A 160 -13.32 17.66 16.91
N LEU A 161 -14.47 17.47 17.55
CA LEU A 161 -15.47 16.45 17.26
C LEU A 161 -15.94 16.53 15.81
N MET A 162 -15.71 15.47 15.05
CA MET A 162 -16.04 15.45 13.62
C MET A 162 -16.35 14.02 13.21
N ASP A 163 -17.23 13.89 12.22
CA ASP A 163 -17.43 12.60 11.56
C ASP A 163 -16.10 12.15 11.01
N TYR A 164 -15.63 11.01 11.51
CA TYR A 164 -14.38 10.41 11.09
C TYR A 164 -14.66 9.29 10.11
N GLU A 165 -14.01 9.36 8.95
CA GLU A 165 -14.08 8.32 7.93
C GLU A 165 -12.69 7.75 7.70
N CYS A 166 -12.62 6.42 7.60
CA CYS A 166 -11.37 5.71 7.34
C CYS A 166 -11.58 4.56 6.37
N ILE A 167 -10.61 4.30 5.51
CA ILE A 167 -10.54 3.09 4.71
C ILE A 167 -9.28 2.31 5.07
N TYR A 168 -9.45 1.05 5.45
CA TYR A 168 -8.36 0.09 5.67
C TYR A 168 -8.17 -0.72 4.41
N MET A 169 -6.97 -0.73 3.86
CA MET A 169 -6.62 -1.50 2.68
C MET A 169 -5.13 -1.86 2.68
N TYR A 170 -4.71 -2.68 1.74
CA TYR A 170 -3.31 -3.04 1.54
C TYR A 170 -2.68 -2.22 0.42
N TRP A 171 -1.35 -2.13 0.43
CA TRP A 171 -0.61 -1.74 -0.76
C TRP A 171 -0.87 -2.73 -1.91
N ALA A 172 -0.44 -2.38 -3.11
CA ALA A 172 -0.63 -3.19 -4.30
C ALA A 172 0.67 -3.32 -5.10
N THR A 173 0.67 -4.18 -6.11
CA THR A 173 1.74 -4.24 -7.10
C THR A 173 1.70 -3.04 -8.05
N ASP A 174 2.81 -2.74 -8.70
CA ASP A 174 2.93 -1.66 -9.70
C ASP A 174 2.52 -2.09 -11.12
N LEU A 175 1.98 -3.30 -11.28
CA LEU A 175 1.38 -3.73 -12.53
C LEU A 175 -0.14 -3.56 -12.51
N LEU A 176 -0.70 -3.08 -13.62
CA LEU A 176 -2.13 -3.22 -13.88
C LEU A 176 -2.45 -4.67 -14.30
N PRO A 177 -3.71 -5.14 -14.15
CA PRO A 177 -4.03 -6.54 -14.46
C PRO A 177 -3.63 -6.99 -15.87
N HIS A 178 -3.71 -6.13 -16.88
CA HIS A 178 -3.35 -6.46 -18.26
C HIS A 178 -1.84 -6.45 -18.56
N GLU A 179 -1.02 -6.00 -17.61
CA GLU A 179 0.45 -5.93 -17.75
C GLU A 179 1.16 -7.17 -17.19
N PHE A 180 0.41 -8.09 -16.58
CA PHE A 180 0.98 -9.33 -16.10
C PHE A 180 1.44 -10.20 -17.29
N ASN A 181 2.71 -10.56 -17.28
CA ASN A 181 3.30 -11.47 -18.25
C ASN A 181 3.70 -12.76 -17.54
N TYR A 182 2.97 -13.84 -17.78
CA TYR A 182 3.25 -15.13 -17.13
C TYR A 182 4.55 -15.77 -17.61
N ASP A 183 5.11 -15.33 -18.74
CA ASP A 183 6.42 -15.79 -19.21
C ASP A 183 7.57 -15.20 -18.38
N ASP A 184 7.32 -14.19 -17.56
CA ASP A 184 8.30 -13.62 -16.62
C ASP A 184 8.83 -14.68 -15.62
N ILE A 185 8.10 -15.78 -15.41
CA ILE A 185 8.54 -16.93 -14.62
C ILE A 185 9.80 -17.58 -15.21
N ASN A 186 9.94 -17.55 -16.54
CA ASN A 186 11.02 -18.19 -17.28
C ASN A 186 12.29 -17.33 -17.41
N VAL A 187 12.28 -16.10 -16.87
CA VAL A 187 13.46 -15.23 -16.89
C VAL A 187 14.63 -15.93 -16.19
N GLN A 188 15.76 -16.00 -16.88
CA GLN A 188 16.99 -16.63 -16.36
C GLN A 188 17.43 -15.97 -15.05
N LYS A 189 17.59 -16.78 -14.02
CA LYS A 189 18.02 -16.32 -12.70
C LYS A 189 19.54 -16.29 -12.60
N GLU A 190 20.06 -15.27 -11.94
CA GLU A 190 21.45 -15.17 -11.53
C GLU A 190 21.63 -15.80 -10.15
N ASN A 191 22.84 -16.28 -9.85
CA ASN A 191 23.16 -16.77 -8.51
C ASN A 191 23.37 -15.61 -7.53
N ALA A 192 22.40 -14.67 -7.51
CA ALA A 192 22.43 -13.45 -6.74
C ALA A 192 21.03 -13.09 -6.22
N ILE A 193 20.98 -12.41 -5.11
CA ILE A 193 19.78 -11.74 -4.60
C ILE A 193 20.03 -10.25 -4.64
N TYR A 194 19.16 -9.53 -5.36
CA TYR A 194 19.14 -8.08 -5.42
C TYR A 194 18.07 -7.56 -4.43
N TYR A 195 18.49 -7.28 -3.20
CA TYR A 195 17.58 -6.77 -2.18
C TYR A 195 17.43 -5.25 -2.33
N ILE A 196 16.30 -4.82 -2.91
CA ILE A 196 16.02 -3.40 -3.20
C ILE A 196 15.15 -2.84 -2.09
N GLY A 197 15.65 -1.82 -1.43
CA GLY A 197 14.98 -1.14 -0.31
C GLY A 197 15.81 -1.17 0.97
N SER A 198 15.30 -0.48 2.00
CA SER A 198 15.99 -0.45 3.29
C SER A 198 15.87 -1.81 3.97
N PRO A 199 16.97 -2.42 4.45
CA PRO A 199 16.95 -3.61 5.29
C PRO A 199 16.45 -3.30 6.71
N CYS A 200 16.16 -2.05 6.99
CA CYS A 200 15.70 -1.41 8.22
C CYS A 200 15.46 -2.36 9.39
N ARG A 201 16.47 -2.57 10.24
CA ARG A 201 16.33 -3.16 11.58
C ARG A 201 15.57 -4.49 11.66
N SER A 202 15.41 -5.22 10.55
CA SER A 202 14.90 -6.58 10.60
C SER A 202 15.93 -7.49 11.20
N ILE A 203 15.57 -8.23 12.25
CA ILE A 203 16.45 -9.27 12.84
C ILE A 203 16.59 -10.47 11.90
N ASN A 204 15.61 -10.72 11.06
CA ASN A 204 15.55 -11.85 10.14
C ASN A 204 16.41 -11.63 8.89
N TYR A 205 16.55 -10.37 8.45
CA TYR A 205 17.33 -10.01 7.28
C TYR A 205 18.78 -10.52 7.32
N PRO A 206 19.59 -10.24 8.37
CA PRO A 206 20.97 -10.71 8.40
C PRO A 206 21.07 -12.23 8.50
N ILE A 207 20.13 -12.91 9.16
CA ILE A 207 20.14 -14.37 9.29
C ILE A 207 19.93 -15.00 7.91
N PHE A 208 18.91 -14.56 7.18
CA PHE A 208 18.64 -15.08 5.84
C PHE A 208 19.75 -14.72 4.85
N ALA A 209 20.28 -13.49 4.89
CA ALA A 209 21.40 -13.07 4.04
C ALA A 209 22.65 -13.94 4.29
N ASN A 210 22.98 -14.23 5.55
CA ASN A 210 24.09 -15.12 5.91
C ASN A 210 23.86 -16.55 5.40
N ALA A 211 22.64 -17.08 5.46
CA ALA A 211 22.30 -18.38 4.89
C ALA A 211 22.56 -18.40 3.36
N CYS A 212 22.18 -17.35 2.66
CA CYS A 212 22.48 -17.21 1.21
C CYS A 212 23.98 -17.20 0.94
N ILE A 213 24.74 -16.36 1.64
CA ILE A 213 26.20 -16.21 1.46
C ILE A 213 26.92 -17.53 1.74
N LYS A 214 26.55 -18.24 2.81
CA LYS A 214 27.11 -19.56 3.15
C LYS A 214 26.87 -20.60 2.06
N ASN A 215 25.80 -20.44 1.25
CA ASN A 215 25.47 -21.30 0.13
C ASN A 215 25.99 -20.75 -1.23
N GLY A 216 26.91 -19.79 -1.21
CA GLY A 216 27.57 -19.26 -2.40
C GLY A 216 26.67 -18.31 -3.23
N ILE A 217 25.55 -17.83 -2.67
CA ILE A 217 24.66 -16.88 -3.35
C ILE A 217 25.13 -15.47 -3.02
N GLN A 218 25.36 -14.66 -4.04
CA GLN A 218 25.73 -13.26 -3.87
C GLN A 218 24.55 -12.47 -3.30
N TRP A 219 24.81 -11.68 -2.25
CA TRP A 219 23.81 -10.79 -1.67
C TRP A 219 24.15 -9.34 -1.97
N VAL A 220 23.29 -8.67 -2.78
CA VAL A 220 23.47 -7.29 -3.22
C VAL A 220 22.36 -6.45 -2.65
N THR A 221 22.69 -5.41 -1.89
CA THR A 221 21.70 -4.46 -1.34
C THR A 221 21.73 -3.17 -2.11
N SER A 222 20.57 -2.69 -2.53
CA SER A 222 20.39 -1.36 -3.10
C SER A 222 19.40 -0.57 -2.25
N ASN A 223 19.86 0.59 -1.77
CA ASN A 223 18.98 1.53 -1.07
C ASN A 223 18.49 2.62 -2.03
N PRO A 224 17.20 2.64 -2.38
CA PRO A 224 16.64 3.63 -3.33
C PRO A 224 16.80 5.09 -2.89
N TRP A 225 17.00 5.36 -1.59
CA TRP A 225 17.29 6.70 -1.08
C TRP A 225 18.64 7.25 -1.54
N ASN A 226 19.62 6.35 -1.70
CA ASN A 226 20.98 6.69 -2.10
C ASN A 226 21.19 6.55 -3.61
N THR A 227 20.51 5.55 -4.21
CA THR A 227 20.65 5.20 -5.62
C THR A 227 19.26 4.87 -6.17
N PRO A 228 18.51 5.88 -6.64
CA PRO A 228 17.20 5.66 -7.23
C PRO A 228 17.29 4.72 -8.44
N LEU A 229 16.37 3.77 -8.53
CA LEU A 229 16.20 2.88 -9.66
C LEU A 229 14.92 3.23 -10.39
N SER A 230 14.93 3.18 -11.73
CA SER A 230 13.69 3.24 -12.49
C SER A 230 12.80 2.03 -12.21
N PHE A 231 11.51 2.12 -12.52
CA PHE A 231 10.59 0.98 -12.36
C PHE A 231 11.06 -0.25 -13.14
N GLU A 232 11.54 -0.02 -14.35
CA GLU A 232 12.04 -1.09 -15.21
C GLU A 232 13.33 -1.73 -14.66
N GLN A 233 14.29 -0.93 -14.20
CA GLN A 233 15.50 -1.44 -13.54
C GLN A 233 15.18 -2.27 -12.29
N ASN A 234 14.23 -1.77 -11.47
CA ASN A 234 13.77 -2.49 -10.29
C ASN A 234 13.14 -3.85 -10.68
N LYS A 235 12.24 -3.85 -11.66
CA LYS A 235 11.63 -5.09 -12.18
C LYS A 235 12.68 -6.07 -12.67
N GLN A 236 13.62 -5.64 -13.52
CA GLN A 236 14.67 -6.48 -14.08
C GLN A 236 15.58 -7.10 -13.00
N LEU A 237 16.00 -6.32 -12.01
CA LEU A 237 16.81 -6.84 -10.90
C LEU A 237 16.04 -7.88 -10.08
N MET A 238 14.75 -7.61 -9.78
CA MET A 238 13.93 -8.58 -9.06
C MET A 238 13.72 -9.86 -9.91
N GLN A 239 13.49 -9.75 -11.21
CA GLN A 239 13.31 -10.90 -12.09
C GLN A 239 14.56 -11.76 -12.19
N ARG A 240 15.75 -11.14 -12.24
CA ARG A 240 17.05 -11.85 -12.31
C ARG A 240 17.51 -12.41 -10.96
N SER A 241 16.95 -11.95 -9.84
CA SER A 241 17.23 -12.52 -8.52
C SER A 241 16.85 -13.99 -8.46
N ILE A 242 17.69 -14.82 -7.79
CA ILE A 242 17.36 -16.22 -7.54
C ILE A 242 16.19 -16.37 -6.56
N LEU A 243 16.05 -15.42 -5.62
CA LEU A 243 14.97 -15.27 -4.66
C LEU A 243 14.66 -13.77 -4.43
N CYS A 244 13.42 -13.45 -4.06
CA CYS A 244 13.01 -12.09 -3.70
C CYS A 244 12.32 -12.07 -2.33
N PRO A 245 13.07 -12.20 -1.22
CA PRO A 245 12.49 -12.21 0.11
C PRO A 245 12.03 -10.82 0.53
N ASP A 246 10.98 -10.79 1.35
CA ASP A 246 10.47 -9.61 2.02
C ASP A 246 10.59 -9.75 3.52
N PHE A 247 11.38 -8.88 4.15
CA PHE A 247 11.59 -8.85 5.59
C PHE A 247 10.99 -7.59 6.20
N ARG A 248 10.33 -7.77 7.35
CA ARG A 248 9.71 -6.66 8.06
C ARG A 248 10.65 -6.04 9.06
N PRO A 249 10.82 -4.71 9.07
CA PRO A 249 11.58 -4.03 10.09
C PRO A 249 10.89 -4.16 11.45
N ILE A 250 11.67 -4.32 12.48
CA ILE A 250 11.25 -4.05 13.84
C ILE A 250 11.43 -2.55 14.04
N GLY A 251 10.34 -1.79 13.95
CA GLY A 251 10.38 -0.35 14.18
C GLY A 251 10.76 -0.01 15.62
N THR A 252 11.44 1.13 15.81
CA THR A 252 11.52 1.76 17.14
C THR A 252 10.19 2.45 17.46
N GLN A 253 9.96 2.85 18.72
CA GLN A 253 8.80 3.66 19.10
C GLN A 253 8.65 4.93 18.24
N GLN A 254 9.76 5.51 17.76
CA GLN A 254 9.75 6.67 16.87
C GLN A 254 9.27 6.32 15.46
N ASP A 255 9.69 5.17 14.93
CA ASP A 255 9.27 4.72 13.59
C ASP A 255 7.79 4.32 13.59
N THR A 256 7.30 3.75 14.68
CA THR A 256 5.88 3.41 14.85
C THR A 256 4.99 4.64 14.93
N ALA A 257 5.46 5.73 15.53
CA ALA A 257 4.74 7.00 15.55
C ALA A 257 4.62 7.64 14.16
N LEU A 258 5.67 7.53 13.33
CA LEU A 258 5.66 8.02 11.93
C LEU A 258 4.65 7.28 11.04
N PHE A 259 4.41 5.99 11.29
CA PHE A 259 3.47 5.18 10.50
C PHE A 259 2.08 5.06 11.12
N GLY A 260 1.76 5.89 12.10
CA GLY A 260 0.44 5.93 12.72
C GLY A 260 0.09 4.74 13.60
N VAL A 261 1.08 3.94 13.97
CA VAL A 261 0.89 2.77 14.82
C VAL A 261 0.70 3.21 16.27
N LYS A 262 -0.48 3.00 16.81
CA LYS A 262 -0.73 3.16 18.24
C LYS A 262 0.02 2.05 19.03
N ASN A 263 0.56 2.39 20.19
CA ASN A 263 1.10 1.46 21.19
C ASN A 263 2.44 0.78 20.89
N GLY A 264 3.30 1.35 20.04
CA GLY A 264 4.67 0.84 19.88
C GLY A 264 4.81 -0.52 19.19
N LYS A 265 3.77 -1.01 18.53
CA LYS A 265 3.82 -2.25 17.75
C LYS A 265 4.69 -2.06 16.50
N ASN A 266 5.47 -3.06 16.14
CA ASN A 266 6.30 -3.05 14.94
C ASN A 266 5.54 -3.56 13.70
N HIS A 267 6.14 -3.45 12.50
CA HIS A 267 5.49 -3.87 11.26
C HIS A 267 5.15 -5.37 11.20
N LEU A 268 5.87 -6.22 11.94
CA LEU A 268 5.51 -7.64 12.06
C LEU A 268 4.22 -7.81 12.89
N GLU A 269 4.08 -7.03 13.96
CA GLU A 269 2.92 -7.12 14.87
C GLU A 269 1.65 -6.52 14.29
N ILE A 270 1.75 -5.45 13.50
CA ILE A 270 0.59 -4.76 12.89
C ILE A 270 0.13 -5.39 11.58
N GLY A 271 0.86 -6.37 11.04
CA GLY A 271 0.49 -7.05 9.82
C GLY A 271 0.55 -6.18 8.57
N TYR A 272 1.53 -5.30 8.50
CA TYR A 272 1.77 -4.47 7.32
C TYR A 272 2.10 -5.32 6.09
N LEU A 273 1.28 -5.26 5.04
CA LEU A 273 1.53 -5.92 3.76
C LEU A 273 2.23 -4.95 2.79
N PRO A 274 3.53 -5.13 2.52
CA PRO A 274 4.27 -4.24 1.65
C PRO A 274 4.06 -4.57 0.18
N CYS A 275 4.31 -3.59 -0.67
CA CYS A 275 4.32 -3.79 -2.11
C CYS A 275 5.43 -4.74 -2.60
N ARG A 276 6.54 -4.88 -1.86
CA ARG A 276 7.68 -5.70 -2.32
C ARG A 276 7.31 -7.16 -2.57
N VAL A 277 6.60 -7.81 -1.66
CA VAL A 277 6.17 -9.20 -1.85
C VAL A 277 5.20 -9.32 -3.02
N LEU A 278 4.29 -8.35 -3.17
CA LEU A 278 3.33 -8.33 -4.29
C LEU A 278 4.03 -8.10 -5.63
N LYS A 279 5.01 -7.19 -5.68
CA LYS A 279 5.87 -6.98 -6.86
C LYS A 279 6.66 -8.22 -7.21
N ALA A 280 7.31 -8.86 -6.24
CA ALA A 280 8.05 -10.09 -6.47
C ALA A 280 7.15 -11.14 -7.16
N ILE A 281 5.98 -11.39 -6.62
CA ILE A 281 5.01 -12.34 -7.19
C ILE A 281 4.61 -11.90 -8.60
N SER A 282 4.25 -10.63 -8.81
CA SER A 282 3.79 -10.15 -10.12
C SER A 282 4.88 -10.15 -11.19
N TYR A 283 6.15 -10.21 -10.81
CA TYR A 283 7.30 -10.32 -11.71
C TYR A 283 7.77 -11.76 -11.94
N GLY A 284 6.97 -12.76 -11.58
CA GLY A 284 7.27 -14.18 -11.80
C GLY A 284 8.22 -14.77 -10.76
N GLN A 285 8.26 -14.20 -9.55
CA GLN A 285 9.05 -14.71 -8.43
C GLN A 285 8.18 -15.44 -7.39
N LEU A 286 8.79 -16.35 -6.64
CA LEU A 286 8.18 -16.92 -5.47
C LEU A 286 7.98 -15.83 -4.40
N GLY A 287 6.79 -15.72 -3.86
CA GLY A 287 6.52 -14.87 -2.69
C GLY A 287 7.17 -15.45 -1.44
N ILE A 288 8.02 -14.67 -0.76
CA ILE A 288 8.74 -15.07 0.45
C ILE A 288 8.61 -13.97 1.49
N THR A 289 8.20 -14.31 2.71
CA THR A 289 8.00 -13.34 3.80
C THR A 289 8.34 -13.93 5.16
N ASP A 290 8.79 -13.08 6.07
CA ASP A 290 8.97 -13.39 7.49
C ASP A 290 7.76 -13.01 8.36
N SER A 291 6.67 -12.58 7.74
CA SER A 291 5.47 -12.11 8.44
C SER A 291 4.34 -13.15 8.39
N ILE A 292 3.93 -13.64 9.56
CA ILE A 292 2.75 -14.50 9.69
C ILE A 292 1.46 -13.80 9.22
N HIS A 293 1.37 -12.48 9.35
CA HIS A 293 0.22 -11.71 8.90
C HIS A 293 0.14 -11.66 7.37
N VAL A 294 1.28 -11.44 6.70
CA VAL A 294 1.35 -11.53 5.23
C VAL A 294 0.96 -12.93 4.77
N LYS A 295 1.41 -13.98 5.49
CA LYS A 295 1.00 -15.36 5.24
C LYS A 295 -0.49 -15.58 5.40
N LYS A 296 -1.12 -14.98 6.42
CA LYS A 296 -2.58 -15.06 6.62
C LYS A 296 -3.36 -14.42 5.46
N ILE A 297 -2.87 -13.29 4.91
CA ILE A 297 -3.52 -12.57 3.80
C ILE A 297 -3.33 -13.30 2.47
N LEU A 298 -2.09 -13.68 2.16
CA LEU A 298 -1.74 -14.24 0.85
C LEU A 298 -1.83 -15.77 0.80
N GLY A 299 -2.12 -16.42 1.94
CA GLY A 299 -2.36 -17.86 2.01
C GLY A 299 -1.23 -18.70 1.43
N GLU A 300 -1.55 -19.64 0.57
CA GLU A 300 -0.62 -20.55 -0.09
C GLU A 300 0.29 -19.86 -1.13
N HIS A 301 -0.01 -18.59 -1.47
CA HIS A 301 0.72 -17.83 -2.50
C HIS A 301 2.06 -17.30 -2.01
N VAL A 302 2.38 -17.43 -0.71
CA VAL A 302 3.69 -17.08 -0.15
C VAL A 302 4.27 -18.20 0.68
N LEU A 303 5.61 -18.25 0.74
CA LEU A 303 6.33 -19.04 1.74
C LEU A 303 6.54 -18.20 3.00
N TYR A 304 6.37 -18.86 4.12
CA TYR A 304 6.62 -18.33 5.46
C TYR A 304 7.22 -19.43 6.33
N ALA A 305 8.16 -19.09 7.17
CA ALA A 305 8.61 -19.90 8.30
C ALA A 305 9.14 -18.99 9.42
N ASP A 306 8.97 -19.42 10.67
CA ASP A 306 9.50 -18.70 11.84
C ASP A 306 11.04 -18.74 11.89
N ASN A 307 11.62 -19.83 11.37
CA ASN A 307 13.06 -19.99 11.28
C ASN A 307 13.57 -19.60 9.89
N MET A 308 14.54 -18.71 9.84
CA MET A 308 15.06 -18.16 8.57
C MET A 308 15.91 -19.15 7.76
N GLU A 309 16.57 -20.12 8.40
CA GLU A 309 17.29 -21.17 7.69
C GLU A 309 16.32 -22.14 7.03
N THR A 310 15.22 -22.47 7.72
CA THR A 310 14.11 -23.26 7.15
C THR A 310 13.43 -22.51 6.00
N LEU A 311 13.19 -21.19 6.16
CA LEU A 311 12.63 -20.36 5.11
C LEU A 311 13.53 -20.35 3.87
N PHE A 312 14.84 -20.18 4.07
CA PHE A 312 15.82 -20.22 2.99
C PHE A 312 15.82 -21.58 2.25
N ALA A 313 15.93 -22.69 2.99
CA ALA A 313 15.95 -24.03 2.41
C ALA A 313 14.67 -24.32 1.60
N SER A 314 13.50 -24.02 2.17
CA SER A 314 12.21 -24.16 1.49
C SER A 314 12.12 -23.27 0.25
N SER A 315 12.61 -22.03 0.32
CA SER A 315 12.64 -21.10 -0.81
C SER A 315 13.49 -21.62 -1.95
N MET A 316 14.67 -22.20 -1.64
CA MET A 316 15.55 -22.80 -2.66
C MET A 316 14.93 -24.01 -3.34
N THR A 317 14.09 -24.77 -2.65
CA THR A 317 13.35 -25.90 -3.22
C THR A 317 12.19 -25.42 -4.08
N GLU A 318 11.37 -24.49 -3.54
CA GLU A 318 10.12 -24.06 -4.15
C GLU A 318 10.28 -23.02 -5.26
N ARG A 319 11.45 -22.38 -5.42
CA ARG A 319 11.69 -21.36 -6.46
C ARG A 319 11.48 -21.84 -7.90
N VAL A 320 11.51 -23.15 -8.11
CA VAL A 320 11.28 -23.79 -9.42
C VAL A 320 9.90 -24.44 -9.53
N ASN A 321 9.05 -24.25 -8.54
CA ASN A 321 7.66 -24.69 -8.58
C ASN A 321 6.82 -23.69 -9.40
N TYR A 322 7.01 -23.71 -10.71
CA TYR A 322 6.36 -22.79 -11.66
C TYR A 322 4.83 -22.79 -11.57
N PRO A 323 4.13 -23.93 -11.41
CA PRO A 323 2.68 -23.93 -11.21
C PRO A 323 2.25 -23.10 -10.00
N ARG A 324 2.97 -23.21 -8.88
CA ARG A 324 2.71 -22.43 -7.66
C ARG A 324 2.93 -20.94 -7.89
N ILE A 325 4.04 -20.56 -8.53
CA ILE A 325 4.37 -19.17 -8.84
C ILE A 325 3.29 -18.57 -9.74
N ARG A 326 2.88 -19.29 -10.79
CA ARG A 326 1.83 -18.85 -11.70
C ARG A 326 0.50 -18.61 -10.97
N LYS A 327 0.09 -19.53 -10.10
CA LYS A 327 -1.12 -19.39 -9.29
C LYS A 327 -1.06 -18.17 -8.37
N ALA A 328 0.12 -17.90 -7.80
CA ALA A 328 0.34 -16.70 -6.99
C ALA A 328 0.26 -15.42 -7.84
N MET A 329 0.81 -15.41 -9.06
CA MET A 329 0.67 -14.28 -9.99
C MET A 329 -0.80 -14.01 -10.34
N GLU A 330 -1.57 -15.05 -10.66
CA GLU A 330 -3.01 -14.96 -10.94
C GLU A 330 -3.77 -14.37 -9.75
N TYR A 331 -3.46 -14.80 -8.55
CA TYR A 331 -4.06 -14.28 -7.33
C TYR A 331 -3.77 -12.79 -7.13
N VAL A 332 -2.51 -12.37 -7.28
CA VAL A 332 -2.10 -10.96 -7.15
C VAL A 332 -2.72 -10.10 -8.26
N GLN A 333 -2.76 -10.61 -9.52
CA GLN A 333 -3.39 -9.93 -10.65
C GLN A 333 -4.85 -9.59 -10.38
N HIS A 334 -5.60 -10.52 -9.77
CA HIS A 334 -7.04 -10.34 -9.53
C HIS A 334 -7.35 -9.53 -8.27
N ASN A 335 -6.47 -9.55 -7.25
CA ASN A 335 -6.82 -9.05 -5.93
C ASN A 335 -5.93 -7.91 -5.41
N HIS A 336 -4.71 -7.74 -5.93
CA HIS A 336 -3.72 -6.86 -5.33
C HIS A 336 -3.03 -5.92 -6.34
N THR A 337 -3.81 -5.35 -7.24
CA THR A 337 -3.38 -4.27 -8.15
C THR A 337 -3.92 -2.92 -7.68
N TYR A 338 -3.36 -1.82 -8.17
CA TYR A 338 -3.92 -0.49 -7.88
C TYR A 338 -5.28 -0.26 -8.53
N VAL A 339 -5.70 -1.07 -9.51
CA VAL A 339 -7.09 -1.08 -10.00
C VAL A 339 -8.04 -1.54 -8.89
N ASN A 340 -7.68 -2.61 -8.15
CA ASN A 340 -8.48 -3.06 -7.01
C ASN A 340 -8.58 -1.97 -5.94
N ARG A 341 -7.45 -1.31 -5.62
CA ARG A 341 -7.42 -0.20 -4.63
C ARG A 341 -8.25 0.99 -5.08
N ALA A 342 -8.22 1.33 -6.37
CA ALA A 342 -9.07 2.39 -6.93
C ALA A 342 -10.56 2.05 -6.82
N ILE A 343 -10.95 0.79 -7.07
CA ILE A 343 -12.33 0.32 -6.87
C ILE A 343 -12.73 0.45 -5.39
N GLU A 344 -11.85 0.09 -4.47
CA GLU A 344 -12.10 0.21 -3.03
C GLU A 344 -12.29 1.67 -2.61
N LEU A 345 -11.50 2.62 -3.13
CA LEU A 345 -11.72 4.06 -2.91
C LEU A 345 -13.08 4.52 -3.49
N ILE A 346 -13.42 4.07 -4.70
CA ILE A 346 -14.72 4.43 -5.33
C ILE A 346 -15.88 3.87 -4.49
N ARG A 347 -15.76 2.66 -3.95
CA ARG A 347 -16.76 2.08 -3.05
C ARG A 347 -16.91 2.86 -1.76
N ALA A 348 -15.80 3.34 -1.20
CA ALA A 348 -15.83 4.20 -0.02
C ALA A 348 -16.55 5.53 -0.30
N LEU A 349 -16.51 6.07 -1.52
CA LEU A 349 -17.28 7.25 -1.89
C LEU A 349 -18.80 7.03 -1.82
N CYS A 350 -19.24 5.79 -1.98
CA CYS A 350 -20.66 5.42 -1.98
C CYS A 350 -21.24 5.21 -0.58
N GLN A 351 -20.39 5.20 0.47
CA GLN A 351 -20.81 5.07 1.86
C GLN A 351 -21.15 6.46 2.44
#